data_30a197c13c784c8db6b212350951d34d
#
_entry.id   30a197c13c784c8db6b212350951d34d
#
_cell.length_a   1.000
_cell.length_b   1.000
_cell.length_c   1.000
_cell.angle_alpha   90.00
_cell.angle_beta   90.00
_cell.angle_gamma   90.00
#
_symmetry.space_group_name_H-M   'P 1'
#
loop_
_entity.id
_entity.type
_entity.pdbx_description
1 polymer ?
#
loop_
_entity_poly.entity_id
_entity_poly.type
_entity_poly.pdbx_seq_one_letter_code
_entity_poly.pdbx_strand_id
1 'polypeptide(L)'
;RDPSTKRRQRVVFSGDLGAANSPLLPAPKAPAKADVLVLESTYGNRLHEGRLDRAAKLKQAIECALHNNGTVIVPAFSIGRTQELLYELEGIIHRADKQSLWKSLEIIVDSPLAARFTQVYRDLKPFWDSEAQTRVRAGRHPLSFASLYTVDSHATHEQTVRYLAESGRPAVVIAASGMCAGGRVVNYLKAMLGDARHQVLFVGYQGAGTPGRDIQRYGPQGGWVMLDGERYDIKAGVTTISGYSAHADQAGLLGFVKQMRHWPRSIHLVHGDAEARRALKVALESLAAKHGKALKVTLPVNQPE
;
A
#
# COMPACT_ATOMS: atom_id res chain seq x y z
N ARG A 1 1.35 -13.16 33.92
CA ARG A 1 1.61 -12.41 35.18
C ARG A 1 3.07 -11.99 35.17
N ASP A 2 3.37 -10.79 35.60
CA ASP A 2 4.73 -10.31 35.80
C ASP A 2 5.43 -11.18 36.88
N PRO A 3 6.55 -11.82 36.58
CA PRO A 3 7.22 -12.71 37.53
C PRO A 3 7.67 -11.99 38.81
N SER A 4 8.02 -10.70 38.72
CA SER A 4 8.54 -9.91 39.84
C SER A 4 7.43 -9.35 40.74
N THR A 5 6.31 -8.93 40.15
CA THR A 5 5.22 -8.27 40.90
C THR A 5 3.98 -9.12 41.11
N LYS A 6 3.91 -10.32 40.48
CA LYS A 6 2.75 -11.21 40.42
C LYS A 6 1.46 -10.55 39.91
N ARG A 7 1.52 -9.32 39.41
CA ARG A 7 0.38 -8.57 38.89
C ARG A 7 0.10 -9.01 37.45
N ARG A 8 -1.18 -8.95 37.04
CA ARG A 8 -1.58 -9.14 35.64
C ARG A 8 -1.21 -7.88 34.88
N GLN A 9 -0.43 -8.02 33.81
CA GLN A 9 -0.13 -6.96 32.85
C GLN A 9 -0.91 -7.21 31.56
N ARG A 10 -1.41 -6.13 30.95
CA ARG A 10 -2.01 -6.15 29.63
C ARG A 10 -0.97 -5.70 28.61
N VAL A 11 -0.48 -6.65 27.83
CA VAL A 11 0.38 -6.36 26.69
C VAL A 11 -0.50 -6.29 25.45
N VAL A 12 -0.32 -5.23 24.66
CA VAL A 12 -1.01 -5.04 23.38
C VAL A 12 0.04 -5.04 22.27
N PHE A 13 -0.21 -5.83 21.24
CA PHE A 13 0.55 -5.83 20.00
C PHE A 13 -0.29 -5.14 18.94
N SER A 14 0.23 -4.08 18.31
CA SER A 14 -0.51 -3.37 17.26
C SER A 14 -0.71 -4.23 16.01
N GLY A 15 0.24 -5.15 15.75
CA GLY A 15 0.42 -5.65 14.40
C GLY A 15 0.70 -4.49 13.45
N ASP A 16 0.41 -4.67 12.18
CA ASP A 16 0.44 -3.59 11.19
C ASP A 16 -0.80 -2.71 11.41
N LEU A 17 -0.58 -1.48 11.86
CA LEU A 17 -1.66 -0.56 12.15
C LEU A 17 -2.10 0.12 10.85
N GLY A 18 -3.35 -0.08 10.44
CA GLY A 18 -3.88 0.48 9.21
C GLY A 18 -3.95 2.01 9.21
N ALA A 19 -3.88 2.61 8.03
CA ALA A 19 -4.11 4.05 7.88
C ALA A 19 -5.59 4.40 8.14
N ALA A 20 -5.82 5.56 8.78
CA ALA A 20 -7.16 5.98 9.20
C ALA A 20 -8.16 6.18 8.04
N ASN A 21 -7.66 6.44 6.83
CA ASN A 21 -8.47 6.74 5.64
C ASN A 21 -8.35 5.66 4.55
N SER A 22 -8.08 4.41 4.93
CA SER A 22 -8.12 3.29 3.98
C SER A 22 -9.56 3.00 3.57
N PRO A 23 -9.86 2.87 2.27
CA PRO A 23 -11.19 2.48 1.83
C PRO A 23 -11.53 1.04 2.22
N LEU A 24 -12.81 0.72 2.25
CA LEU A 24 -13.39 -0.59 2.58
C LEU A 24 -13.34 -0.97 4.06
N LEU A 25 -12.28 -0.64 4.77
CA LEU A 25 -12.10 -1.05 6.16
C LEU A 25 -12.29 0.13 7.13
N PRO A 26 -12.93 -0.09 8.29
CA PRO A 26 -13.03 0.95 9.30
C PRO A 26 -11.65 1.28 9.87
N ALA A 27 -11.46 2.53 10.28
CA ALA A 27 -10.24 3.00 10.90
C ALA A 27 -9.86 2.17 12.15
N PRO A 28 -8.55 1.97 12.41
CA PRO A 28 -8.09 1.28 13.62
C PRO A 28 -8.62 1.95 14.89
N LYS A 29 -9.05 1.13 15.84
CA LYS A 29 -9.53 1.59 17.15
C LYS A 29 -8.50 1.31 18.23
N ALA A 30 -8.08 2.35 18.95
CA ALA A 30 -7.19 2.19 20.08
C ALA A 30 -7.87 1.42 21.23
N PRO A 31 -7.18 0.50 21.92
CA PRO A 31 -7.71 -0.14 23.11
C PRO A 31 -7.84 0.87 24.26
N ALA A 32 -8.79 0.66 25.13
CA ALA A 32 -8.99 1.58 26.28
C ALA A 32 -7.78 1.63 27.21
N LYS A 33 -7.01 0.54 27.33
CA LYS A 33 -5.86 0.41 28.24
C LYS A 33 -4.84 -0.58 27.73
N ALA A 34 -3.56 -0.25 27.88
CA ALA A 34 -2.44 -1.16 27.82
C ALA A 34 -1.47 -0.85 28.96
N ASP A 35 -0.79 -1.83 29.53
CA ASP A 35 0.34 -1.62 30.45
C ASP A 35 1.65 -1.54 29.65
N VAL A 36 1.75 -2.36 28.60
CA VAL A 36 2.84 -2.41 27.62
C VAL A 36 2.24 -2.41 26.22
N LEU A 37 2.77 -1.61 25.31
CA LEU A 37 2.40 -1.59 23.91
C LEU A 37 3.62 -1.97 23.06
N VAL A 38 3.47 -2.97 22.21
CA VAL A 38 4.39 -3.27 21.12
C VAL A 38 3.80 -2.65 19.86
N LEU A 39 4.46 -1.61 19.35
CA LEU A 39 3.93 -0.75 18.27
C LEU A 39 4.82 -0.83 17.04
N GLU A 40 4.20 -1.00 15.88
CA GLU A 40 4.89 -0.85 14.61
C GLU A 40 5.42 0.58 14.42
N SER A 41 6.36 0.76 13.51
CA SER A 41 6.99 2.06 13.24
C SER A 41 7.41 2.27 11.79
N THR A 42 6.78 1.56 10.85
CA THR A 42 7.13 1.58 9.42
C THR A 42 7.26 2.99 8.85
N TYR A 43 6.32 3.86 9.16
CA TYR A 43 6.34 5.27 8.76
C TYR A 43 6.46 6.22 9.96
N GLY A 44 7.24 5.84 10.95
CA GLY A 44 7.45 6.64 12.15
C GLY A 44 8.13 7.99 11.93
N ASN A 45 8.69 8.24 10.75
CA ASN A 45 9.42 9.46 10.37
C ASN A 45 8.71 10.33 9.34
N ARG A 46 7.48 9.99 8.90
CA ARG A 46 6.81 10.74 7.84
C ARG A 46 5.28 10.70 7.94
N LEU A 47 4.64 11.61 7.21
CA LEU A 47 3.20 11.66 7.02
C LEU A 47 2.83 11.14 5.62
N HIS A 48 1.64 10.60 5.48
CA HIS A 48 1.08 10.21 4.18
C HIS A 48 0.38 11.39 3.50
N GLU A 49 0.29 11.32 2.17
CA GLU A 49 -0.58 12.23 1.44
C GLU A 49 -2.03 12.07 1.88
N GLY A 50 -2.76 13.18 1.89
CA GLY A 50 -4.21 13.19 2.12
C GLY A 50 -4.95 12.37 1.07
N ARG A 51 -6.15 11.91 1.42
CA ARG A 51 -6.94 11.04 0.54
C ARG A 51 -7.27 11.69 -0.82
N LEU A 52 -7.56 12.99 -0.84
CA LEU A 52 -7.83 13.71 -2.09
C LEU A 52 -6.57 13.81 -2.94
N ASP A 53 -5.44 14.13 -2.34
CA ASP A 53 -4.17 14.27 -3.04
C ASP A 53 -3.70 12.96 -3.65
N ARG A 54 -3.82 11.83 -2.92
CA ARG A 54 -3.45 10.52 -3.45
C ARG A 54 -4.33 10.09 -4.62
N ALA A 55 -5.65 10.39 -4.57
CA ALA A 55 -6.56 10.08 -5.66
C ALA A 55 -6.26 10.94 -6.91
N ALA A 56 -5.92 12.21 -6.73
CA ALA A 56 -5.49 13.10 -7.81
C ALA A 56 -4.18 12.63 -8.44
N LYS A 57 -3.18 12.25 -7.62
CA LYS A 57 -1.90 11.71 -8.10
C LYS A 57 -2.08 10.37 -8.82
N LEU A 58 -2.94 9.48 -8.32
CA LEU A 58 -3.28 8.22 -8.99
C LEU A 58 -3.87 8.50 -10.38
N LYS A 59 -4.83 9.42 -10.46
CA LYS A 59 -5.45 9.82 -11.71
C LYS A 59 -4.40 10.38 -12.68
N GLN A 60 -3.58 11.32 -12.24
CA GLN A 60 -2.53 11.95 -13.06
C GLN A 60 -1.51 10.94 -13.58
N ALA A 61 -1.03 10.02 -12.72
CA ALA A 61 -0.06 9.01 -13.12
C ALA A 61 -0.62 8.08 -14.21
N ILE A 62 -1.90 7.71 -14.11
CA ILE A 62 -2.56 6.87 -15.10
C ILE A 62 -2.80 7.66 -16.39
N GLU A 63 -3.29 8.89 -16.32
CA GLU A 63 -3.53 9.73 -17.49
C GLU A 63 -2.25 10.00 -18.30
N CYS A 64 -1.11 10.17 -17.63
CA CYS A 64 0.18 10.29 -18.29
C CYS A 64 0.50 9.06 -19.17
N ALA A 65 0.32 7.84 -18.63
CA ALA A 65 0.54 6.63 -19.40
C ALA A 65 -0.49 6.44 -20.53
N LEU A 66 -1.77 6.81 -20.28
CA LEU A 66 -2.81 6.74 -21.30
C LEU A 66 -2.48 7.61 -22.51
N HIS A 67 -1.98 8.83 -22.31
CA HIS A 67 -1.58 9.73 -23.40
C HIS A 67 -0.39 9.19 -24.19
N ASN A 68 0.48 8.40 -23.57
CA ASN A 68 1.65 7.79 -24.20
C ASN A 68 1.34 6.43 -24.84
N ASN A 69 0.09 5.97 -24.85
CA ASN A 69 -0.29 4.61 -25.24
C ASN A 69 0.50 3.54 -24.48
N GLY A 70 0.70 3.76 -23.20
CA GLY A 70 1.48 2.89 -22.32
C GLY A 70 0.63 2.17 -21.27
N THR A 71 1.24 1.20 -20.64
CA THR A 71 0.66 0.45 -19.51
C THR A 71 1.19 1.01 -18.18
N VAL A 72 0.31 1.16 -17.18
CA VAL A 72 0.68 1.42 -15.80
C VAL A 72 0.85 0.10 -15.07
N ILE A 73 2.05 -0.22 -14.63
CA ILE A 73 2.37 -1.41 -13.85
C ILE A 73 2.33 -1.03 -12.38
N VAL A 74 1.47 -1.69 -11.60
CA VAL A 74 1.29 -1.43 -10.18
C VAL A 74 1.69 -2.67 -9.38
N PRO A 75 2.93 -2.71 -8.86
CA PRO A 75 3.33 -3.76 -7.91
C PRO A 75 2.48 -3.67 -6.64
N ALA A 76 1.73 -4.72 -6.33
CA ALA A 76 0.83 -4.72 -5.18
C ALA A 76 0.77 -6.09 -4.49
N PHE A 77 0.55 -6.07 -3.18
CA PHE A 77 0.22 -7.29 -2.46
C PHE A 77 -1.18 -7.78 -2.82
N SER A 78 -1.37 -9.09 -2.83
CA SER A 78 -2.62 -9.73 -3.24
C SER A 78 -3.80 -9.42 -2.31
N ILE A 79 -3.53 -9.09 -1.04
CA ILE A 79 -4.54 -8.72 -0.06
C ILE A 79 -4.40 -7.24 0.34
N GLY A 80 -5.51 -6.58 0.58
CA GLY A 80 -5.61 -5.20 1.04
C GLY A 80 -5.35 -4.20 -0.08
N ARG A 81 -4.10 -4.06 -0.52
CA ARG A 81 -3.69 -3.03 -1.48
C ARG A 81 -4.38 -3.14 -2.84
N THR A 82 -4.46 -4.35 -3.37
CA THR A 82 -5.19 -4.58 -4.64
C THR A 82 -6.64 -4.14 -4.53
N GLN A 83 -7.35 -4.50 -3.45
CA GLN A 83 -8.76 -4.18 -3.28
C GLN A 83 -9.00 -2.69 -3.07
N GLU A 84 -8.12 -2.00 -2.34
CA GLU A 84 -8.20 -0.55 -2.16
C GLU A 84 -7.98 0.21 -3.49
N LEU A 85 -7.02 -0.24 -4.31
CA LEU A 85 -6.80 0.34 -5.64
C LEU A 85 -8.02 0.13 -6.54
N LEU A 86 -8.61 -1.07 -6.55
CA LEU A 86 -9.82 -1.33 -7.33
C LEU A 86 -10.97 -0.41 -6.90
N TYR A 87 -11.13 -0.19 -5.60
CA TYR A 87 -12.14 0.71 -5.06
C TYR A 87 -11.95 2.17 -5.53
N GLU A 88 -10.71 2.65 -5.54
CA GLU A 88 -10.41 4.02 -5.99
C GLU A 88 -10.53 4.15 -7.52
N LEU A 89 -10.04 3.17 -8.28
CA LEU A 89 -10.14 3.14 -9.75
C LEU A 89 -11.59 3.12 -10.21
N GLU A 90 -12.43 2.27 -9.61
CA GLU A 90 -13.87 2.29 -9.89
C GLU A 90 -14.48 3.66 -9.64
N GLY A 91 -14.08 4.30 -8.52
CA GLY A 91 -14.55 5.64 -8.19
C GLY A 91 -14.13 6.71 -9.22
N ILE A 92 -12.92 6.62 -9.77
CA ILE A 92 -12.44 7.52 -10.84
C ILE A 92 -13.20 7.25 -12.14
N ILE A 93 -13.30 5.98 -12.56
CA ILE A 93 -14.00 5.56 -13.77
C ILE A 93 -15.47 5.96 -13.71
N HIS A 94 -16.13 5.81 -12.56
CA HIS A 94 -17.54 6.18 -12.38
C HIS A 94 -17.77 7.68 -12.59
N ARG A 95 -16.87 8.53 -12.10
CA ARG A 95 -16.96 10.01 -12.23
C ARG A 95 -16.46 10.55 -13.57
N ALA A 96 -15.78 9.73 -14.35
CA ALA A 96 -15.23 10.14 -15.65
C ALA A 96 -16.36 10.38 -16.68
N ASP A 97 -16.18 11.36 -17.54
CA ASP A 97 -17.08 11.65 -18.65
C ASP A 97 -17.22 10.45 -19.58
N LYS A 98 -18.39 10.32 -20.22
CA LYS A 98 -18.70 9.18 -21.10
C LYS A 98 -17.70 9.00 -22.24
N GLN A 99 -17.13 10.09 -22.74
CA GLN A 99 -16.15 10.10 -23.83
C GLN A 99 -14.70 10.04 -23.35
N SER A 100 -14.46 9.98 -22.04
CA SER A 100 -13.13 9.92 -21.46
C SER A 100 -12.46 8.57 -21.74
N LEU A 101 -11.14 8.58 -21.94
CA LEU A 101 -10.30 7.38 -22.04
C LEU A 101 -10.46 6.43 -20.83
N TRP A 102 -10.86 6.97 -19.68
CA TRP A 102 -11.17 6.18 -18.49
C TRP A 102 -12.28 5.15 -18.68
N LYS A 103 -13.22 5.40 -19.63
CA LYS A 103 -14.33 4.45 -19.91
C LYS A 103 -13.89 3.24 -20.72
N SER A 104 -12.83 3.36 -21.49
CA SER A 104 -12.24 2.26 -22.27
C SER A 104 -11.00 1.63 -21.61
N LEU A 105 -10.56 2.16 -20.45
CA LEU A 105 -9.38 1.69 -19.75
C LEU A 105 -9.61 0.31 -19.14
N GLU A 106 -8.75 -0.63 -19.48
CA GLU A 106 -8.75 -1.97 -18.90
C GLU A 106 -7.95 -1.99 -17.59
N ILE A 107 -8.57 -2.51 -16.54
CA ILE A 107 -7.94 -2.75 -15.24
C ILE A 107 -7.71 -4.26 -15.11
N ILE A 108 -6.48 -4.67 -15.08
CA ILE A 108 -6.08 -6.08 -15.09
C ILE A 108 -5.49 -6.45 -13.72
N VAL A 109 -6.10 -7.39 -13.04
CA VAL A 109 -5.54 -8.02 -11.82
C VAL A 109 -4.86 -9.31 -12.22
N ASP A 110 -3.52 -9.27 -12.27
CA ASP A 110 -2.72 -10.43 -12.65
C ASP A 110 -2.11 -11.09 -11.41
N SER A 111 -2.99 -11.71 -10.64
CA SER A 111 -2.67 -12.51 -9.46
C SER A 111 -3.85 -13.39 -9.08
N PRO A 112 -3.77 -14.72 -9.25
CA PRO A 112 -4.85 -15.64 -8.83
C PRO A 112 -5.19 -15.51 -7.34
N LEU A 113 -4.19 -15.25 -6.50
CA LEU A 113 -4.40 -15.03 -5.08
C LEU A 113 -5.17 -13.73 -4.81
N ALA A 114 -4.86 -12.64 -5.54
CA ALA A 114 -5.59 -11.38 -5.44
C ALA A 114 -7.04 -11.54 -5.89
N ALA A 115 -7.31 -12.29 -6.95
CA ALA A 115 -8.66 -12.60 -7.41
C ALA A 115 -9.47 -13.31 -6.31
N ARG A 116 -8.89 -14.33 -5.65
CA ARG A 116 -9.51 -15.02 -4.53
C ARG A 116 -9.79 -14.10 -3.34
N PHE A 117 -8.84 -13.28 -2.93
CA PHE A 117 -9.07 -12.30 -1.86
C PHE A 117 -10.11 -11.25 -2.25
N THR A 118 -10.14 -10.81 -3.50
CA THR A 118 -11.18 -9.89 -3.97
C THR A 118 -12.58 -10.50 -3.86
N GLN A 119 -12.72 -11.82 -4.10
CA GLN A 119 -13.96 -12.53 -3.86
C GLN A 119 -14.34 -12.54 -2.37
N VAL A 120 -13.38 -12.87 -1.48
CA VAL A 120 -13.62 -12.82 -0.03
C VAL A 120 -14.06 -11.43 0.43
N TYR A 121 -13.40 -10.36 -0.08
CA TYR A 121 -13.85 -8.99 0.22
C TYR A 121 -15.29 -8.74 -0.23
N ARG A 122 -15.69 -9.24 -1.40
CA ARG A 122 -17.09 -9.14 -1.88
C ARG A 122 -18.07 -9.87 -0.97
N ASP A 123 -17.71 -11.04 -0.46
CA ASP A 123 -18.54 -11.81 0.46
C ASP A 123 -18.69 -11.12 1.83
N LEU A 124 -17.66 -10.35 2.23
CA LEU A 124 -17.62 -9.59 3.48
C LEU A 124 -18.17 -8.15 3.36
N LYS A 125 -18.91 -7.80 2.32
CA LYS A 125 -19.54 -6.47 2.16
C LYS A 125 -20.26 -5.93 3.40
N PRO A 126 -20.95 -6.74 4.22
CA PRO A 126 -21.62 -6.23 5.43
C PRO A 126 -20.66 -5.57 6.45
N PHE A 127 -19.37 -5.90 6.40
CA PHE A 127 -18.33 -5.37 7.29
C PHE A 127 -17.55 -4.19 6.70
N TRP A 128 -17.87 -3.76 5.46
CA TRP A 128 -17.24 -2.59 4.86
C TRP A 128 -17.62 -1.31 5.62
N ASP A 129 -16.80 -0.28 5.47
CA ASP A 129 -17.07 1.02 6.04
C ASP A 129 -18.37 1.66 5.48
N SER A 130 -18.82 2.74 6.10
CA SER A 130 -20.07 3.42 5.74
C SER A 130 -20.05 4.00 4.33
N GLU A 131 -18.88 4.46 3.85
CA GLU A 131 -18.71 5.00 2.50
C GLU A 131 -18.89 3.89 1.45
N ALA A 132 -18.19 2.78 1.62
CA ALA A 132 -18.28 1.65 0.70
C ALA A 132 -19.69 1.05 0.68
N GLN A 133 -20.35 0.98 1.84
CA GLN A 133 -21.75 0.55 1.92
C GLN A 133 -22.70 1.51 1.18
N THR A 134 -22.44 2.82 1.25
CA THR A 134 -23.23 3.81 0.52
C THR A 134 -23.09 3.62 -0.99
N ARG A 135 -21.88 3.34 -1.49
CA ARG A 135 -21.66 3.02 -2.91
C ARG A 135 -22.45 1.78 -3.34
N VAL A 136 -22.41 0.71 -2.53
CA VAL A 136 -23.17 -0.52 -2.82
C VAL A 136 -24.68 -0.27 -2.86
N ARG A 137 -25.23 0.49 -1.91
CA ARG A 137 -26.66 0.89 -1.90
C ARG A 137 -27.06 1.70 -3.12
N ALA A 138 -26.12 2.47 -3.69
CA ALA A 138 -26.32 3.21 -4.94
C ALA A 138 -26.15 2.32 -6.20
N GLY A 139 -26.13 0.99 -6.07
CA GLY A 139 -26.00 0.05 -7.18
C GLY A 139 -24.59 -0.07 -7.76
N ARG A 140 -23.58 0.47 -7.08
CA ARG A 140 -22.18 0.37 -7.52
C ARG A 140 -21.49 -0.86 -6.95
N HIS A 141 -20.54 -1.40 -7.69
CA HIS A 141 -19.80 -2.60 -7.31
C HIS A 141 -18.29 -2.34 -7.41
N PRO A 142 -17.66 -1.67 -6.42
CA PRO A 142 -16.27 -1.18 -6.51
C PRO A 142 -15.23 -2.28 -6.74
N LEU A 143 -15.54 -3.53 -6.40
CA LEU A 143 -14.65 -4.68 -6.61
C LEU A 143 -15.14 -5.62 -7.73
N SER A 144 -16.11 -5.17 -8.58
CA SER A 144 -16.65 -5.94 -9.69
C SER A 144 -17.30 -4.98 -10.70
N PHE A 145 -16.52 -4.45 -11.62
CA PHE A 145 -17.00 -3.49 -12.64
C PHE A 145 -16.58 -3.95 -14.04
N ALA A 146 -17.22 -3.42 -15.07
CA ALA A 146 -17.14 -3.94 -16.44
C ALA A 146 -15.73 -3.99 -17.05
N SER A 147 -14.86 -3.01 -16.71
CA SER A 147 -13.48 -2.95 -17.22
C SER A 147 -12.46 -3.67 -16.34
N LEU A 148 -12.89 -4.47 -15.35
CA LEU A 148 -12.03 -5.25 -14.50
C LEU A 148 -11.86 -6.67 -15.04
N TYR A 149 -10.63 -7.05 -15.32
CA TYR A 149 -10.24 -8.37 -15.81
C TYR A 149 -9.32 -9.06 -14.80
N THR A 150 -9.43 -10.38 -14.70
CA THR A 150 -8.54 -11.20 -13.87
C THR A 150 -7.80 -12.21 -14.74
N VAL A 151 -6.52 -12.43 -14.44
CA VAL A 151 -5.66 -13.37 -15.15
C VAL A 151 -5.38 -14.56 -14.24
N ASP A 152 -5.97 -15.71 -14.55
CA ASP A 152 -5.94 -16.88 -13.67
C ASP A 152 -4.82 -17.86 -14.02
N SER A 153 -4.55 -18.10 -15.32
CA SER A 153 -3.56 -19.08 -15.76
C SER A 153 -2.19 -18.46 -16.04
N HIS A 154 -1.15 -19.30 -16.09
CA HIS A 154 0.20 -18.88 -16.49
C HIS A 154 0.25 -18.54 -17.98
N ALA A 155 -0.36 -19.35 -18.82
CA ALA A 155 -0.40 -19.10 -20.27
C ALA A 155 -1.11 -17.77 -20.61
N THR A 156 -2.23 -17.46 -19.95
CA THR A 156 -2.91 -16.16 -20.14
C THR A 156 -2.04 -15.00 -19.64
N HIS A 157 -1.29 -15.20 -18.53
CA HIS A 157 -0.34 -14.22 -18.03
C HIS A 157 0.72 -13.87 -19.09
N GLU A 158 1.40 -14.87 -19.65
CA GLU A 158 2.43 -14.65 -20.67
C GLU A 158 1.88 -13.95 -21.93
N GLN A 159 0.69 -14.36 -22.37
CA GLN A 159 0.00 -13.69 -23.47
C GLN A 159 -0.31 -12.23 -23.17
N THR A 160 -0.79 -11.94 -21.95
CA THR A 160 -1.13 -10.58 -21.50
C THR A 160 0.12 -9.70 -21.45
N VAL A 161 1.25 -10.20 -20.89
CA VAL A 161 2.53 -9.47 -20.86
C VAL A 161 2.97 -9.10 -22.27
N ARG A 162 3.01 -10.07 -23.19
CA ARG A 162 3.42 -9.86 -24.58
C ARG A 162 2.49 -8.88 -25.29
N TYR A 163 1.19 -9.09 -25.19
CA TYR A 163 0.18 -8.25 -25.81
C TYR A 163 0.32 -6.78 -25.40
N LEU A 164 0.45 -6.51 -24.10
CA LEU A 164 0.54 -5.13 -23.60
C LEU A 164 1.89 -4.47 -23.95
N ALA A 165 2.99 -5.24 -23.97
CA ALA A 165 4.30 -4.72 -24.36
C ALA A 165 4.34 -4.32 -25.85
N GLU A 166 3.70 -5.11 -26.73
CA GLU A 166 3.75 -4.93 -28.19
C GLU A 166 2.66 -3.96 -28.69
N SER A 167 1.43 -4.09 -28.20
CA SER A 167 0.27 -3.37 -28.78
C SER A 167 0.22 -1.89 -28.46
N GLY A 168 0.89 -1.43 -27.39
CA GLY A 168 0.74 -0.06 -26.89
C GLY A 168 -0.68 0.27 -26.39
N ARG A 169 -1.51 -0.75 -26.09
CA ARG A 169 -2.86 -0.52 -25.59
C ARG A 169 -2.82 -0.05 -24.15
N PRO A 170 -3.46 1.09 -23.83
CA PRO A 170 -3.49 1.60 -22.47
C PRO A 170 -4.19 0.65 -21.50
N ALA A 171 -3.51 0.26 -20.43
CA ALA A 171 -4.07 -0.57 -19.36
C ALA A 171 -3.45 -0.23 -18.01
N VAL A 172 -4.12 -0.59 -16.92
CA VAL A 172 -3.54 -0.64 -15.57
C VAL A 172 -3.43 -2.10 -15.17
N VAL A 173 -2.21 -2.56 -14.91
CA VAL A 173 -1.93 -3.92 -14.45
C VAL A 173 -1.55 -3.89 -12.97
N ILE A 174 -2.34 -4.56 -12.14
CA ILE A 174 -2.06 -4.76 -10.71
C ILE A 174 -1.56 -6.20 -10.54
N ALA A 175 -0.27 -6.36 -10.22
CA ALA A 175 0.36 -7.67 -10.16
C ALA A 175 1.21 -7.87 -8.89
N ALA A 176 1.25 -9.09 -8.39
CA ALA A 176 2.09 -9.48 -7.25
C ALA A 176 3.50 -9.87 -7.75
N SER A 177 4.56 -9.63 -6.97
CA SER A 177 4.64 -9.17 -5.59
C SER A 177 4.77 -7.65 -5.49
N GLY A 178 4.32 -7.13 -4.35
CA GLY A 178 4.34 -5.68 -4.09
C GLY A 178 5.73 -5.05 -3.97
N MET A 179 6.80 -5.83 -3.77
CA MET A 179 8.19 -5.38 -3.67
C MET A 179 9.05 -5.78 -4.88
N CYS A 180 8.44 -6.30 -5.93
CA CYS A 180 9.11 -6.75 -7.17
C CYS A 180 10.18 -7.83 -6.97
N ALA A 181 10.21 -8.52 -5.82
CA ALA A 181 11.18 -9.56 -5.51
C ALA A 181 10.84 -10.94 -6.10
N GLY A 182 9.84 -11.00 -6.96
CA GLY A 182 9.34 -12.23 -7.61
C GLY A 182 7.88 -12.06 -8.02
N GLY A 183 7.28 -13.15 -8.51
CA GLY A 183 5.90 -13.17 -8.97
C GLY A 183 5.69 -12.54 -10.36
N ARG A 184 4.42 -12.49 -10.76
CA ARG A 184 4.03 -12.09 -12.12
C ARG A 184 4.44 -10.68 -12.51
N VAL A 185 4.54 -9.76 -11.54
CA VAL A 185 4.96 -8.38 -11.78
C VAL A 185 6.35 -8.29 -12.41
N VAL A 186 7.26 -9.23 -12.10
CA VAL A 186 8.63 -9.22 -12.65
C VAL A 186 8.61 -9.38 -14.15
N ASN A 187 7.74 -10.22 -14.72
CA ASN A 187 7.64 -10.40 -16.17
C ASN A 187 7.17 -9.12 -16.88
N TYR A 188 6.21 -8.38 -16.29
CA TYR A 188 5.81 -7.05 -16.79
C TYR A 188 6.96 -6.06 -16.73
N LEU A 189 7.70 -6.04 -15.63
CA LEU A 189 8.86 -5.14 -15.48
C LEU A 189 9.93 -5.45 -16.50
N LYS A 190 10.31 -6.72 -16.69
CA LYS A 190 11.29 -7.14 -17.71
C LYS A 190 10.88 -6.73 -19.13
N ALA A 191 9.59 -6.87 -19.46
CA ALA A 191 9.08 -6.54 -20.79
C ALA A 191 8.95 -5.03 -21.05
N MET A 192 8.76 -4.20 -20.01
CA MET A 192 8.27 -2.83 -20.19
C MET A 192 9.15 -1.75 -19.56
N LEU A 193 10.11 -2.07 -18.66
CA LEU A 193 10.97 -1.05 -18.03
C LEU A 193 11.83 -0.29 -19.04
N GLY A 194 12.22 -0.92 -20.13
CA GLY A 194 13.03 -0.33 -21.19
C GLY A 194 12.28 0.60 -22.15
N ASP A 195 10.98 0.80 -21.97
CA ASP A 195 10.11 1.59 -22.85
C ASP A 195 9.47 2.76 -22.12
N ALA A 196 9.74 3.98 -22.58
CA ALA A 196 9.29 5.22 -21.98
C ALA A 196 7.75 5.45 -22.07
N ARG A 197 7.02 4.66 -22.86
CA ARG A 197 5.55 4.69 -22.90
C ARG A 197 4.94 4.25 -21.59
N HIS A 198 5.58 3.29 -20.89
CA HIS A 198 5.04 2.65 -19.70
C HIS A 198 5.37 3.41 -18.43
N GLN A 199 4.65 3.07 -17.36
CA GLN A 199 4.83 3.65 -16.04
C GLN A 199 4.80 2.58 -14.95
N VAL A 200 5.73 2.65 -14.01
CA VAL A 200 5.68 1.89 -12.77
C VAL A 200 5.12 2.79 -11.67
N LEU A 201 4.05 2.35 -11.02
CA LEU A 201 3.38 3.10 -9.96
C LEU A 201 3.48 2.35 -8.64
N PHE A 202 4.31 2.84 -7.73
CA PHE A 202 4.40 2.31 -6.38
C PHE A 202 3.35 2.92 -5.46
N VAL A 203 2.58 2.08 -4.82
CA VAL A 203 1.48 2.45 -3.91
C VAL A 203 1.67 1.91 -2.49
N GLY A 204 2.86 1.40 -2.19
CA GLY A 204 3.22 0.83 -0.90
C GLY A 204 4.69 1.02 -0.56
N TYR A 205 5.04 0.60 0.65
CA TYR A 205 6.43 0.58 1.11
C TYR A 205 7.29 -0.35 0.26
N GLN A 206 8.51 0.08 -0.03
CA GLN A 206 9.54 -0.71 -0.70
C GLN A 206 10.70 -0.94 0.27
N GLY A 207 10.93 -2.19 0.66
CA GLY A 207 11.99 -2.56 1.59
C GLY A 207 13.39 -2.36 1.02
N ALA A 208 14.36 -2.02 1.87
CA ALA A 208 15.76 -1.98 1.47
C ALA A 208 16.20 -3.35 0.93
N GLY A 209 17.04 -3.35 -0.11
CA GLY A 209 17.51 -4.58 -0.76
C GLY A 209 16.50 -5.28 -1.67
N THR A 210 15.35 -4.66 -1.95
CA THR A 210 14.37 -5.21 -2.92
C THR A 210 14.47 -4.51 -4.27
N PRO A 211 14.20 -5.22 -5.39
CA PRO A 211 14.16 -4.61 -6.73
C PRO A 211 13.18 -3.45 -6.83
N GLY A 212 12.04 -3.51 -6.13
CA GLY A 212 11.09 -2.40 -6.09
C GLY A 212 11.69 -1.13 -5.47
N ARG A 213 12.54 -1.27 -4.43
CA ARG A 213 13.27 -0.14 -3.83
C ARG A 213 14.27 0.46 -4.80
N ASP A 214 14.96 -0.38 -5.56
CA ASP A 214 15.94 0.06 -6.54
C ASP A 214 15.25 0.78 -7.71
N ILE A 215 14.15 0.25 -8.24
CA ILE A 215 13.34 0.93 -9.27
C ILE A 215 12.84 2.29 -8.76
N GLN A 216 12.33 2.33 -7.53
CA GLN A 216 11.83 3.57 -6.91
C GLN A 216 12.94 4.64 -6.77
N ARG A 217 14.16 4.21 -6.44
CA ARG A 217 15.30 5.09 -6.21
C ARG A 217 15.98 5.53 -7.50
N TYR A 218 16.23 4.60 -8.42
CA TYR A 218 17.05 4.84 -9.60
C TYR A 218 16.22 5.17 -10.85
N GLY A 219 14.96 4.73 -10.90
CA GLY A 219 14.08 4.94 -12.05
C GLY A 219 13.89 6.42 -12.42
N PRO A 220 13.61 7.33 -11.47
CA PRO A 220 13.46 8.76 -11.79
C PRO A 220 14.68 9.43 -12.41
N GLN A 221 15.85 8.78 -12.33
CA GLN A 221 17.13 9.26 -12.86
C GLN A 221 17.56 8.51 -14.12
N GLY A 222 16.71 7.63 -14.69
CA GLY A 222 17.06 6.80 -15.84
C GLY A 222 18.13 5.73 -15.52
N GLY A 223 18.11 5.20 -14.28
CA GLY A 223 19.03 4.18 -13.82
C GLY A 223 18.68 2.77 -14.30
N TRP A 224 19.08 1.76 -13.54
CA TRP A 224 18.85 0.37 -13.85
C TRP A 224 18.49 -0.45 -12.59
N VAL A 225 17.99 -1.65 -12.79
CA VAL A 225 17.67 -2.63 -11.73
C VAL A 225 18.09 -4.04 -12.14
N MET A 226 18.41 -4.88 -11.16
CA MET A 226 18.59 -6.32 -11.36
C MET A 226 17.27 -7.04 -11.13
N LEU A 227 16.83 -7.82 -12.12
CA LEU A 227 15.67 -8.71 -12.03
C LEU A 227 16.09 -10.11 -12.47
N ASP A 228 15.90 -11.09 -11.59
CA ASP A 228 16.30 -12.50 -11.82
C ASP A 228 17.74 -12.67 -12.34
N GLY A 229 18.67 -11.87 -11.81
CA GLY A 229 20.09 -11.94 -12.18
C GLY A 229 20.48 -11.19 -13.45
N GLU A 230 19.55 -10.52 -14.12
CA GLU A 230 19.81 -9.73 -15.34
C GLU A 230 19.58 -8.24 -15.10
N ARG A 231 20.35 -7.40 -15.79
CA ARG A 231 20.23 -5.94 -15.72
C ARG A 231 19.17 -5.43 -16.68
N TYR A 232 18.30 -4.55 -16.18
CA TYR A 232 17.27 -3.85 -16.95
C TYR A 232 17.41 -2.34 -16.76
N ASP A 233 17.64 -1.61 -17.85
CA ASP A 233 17.65 -0.15 -17.84
C ASP A 233 16.21 0.39 -17.71
N ILE A 234 16.04 1.45 -16.93
CA ILE A 234 14.72 2.01 -16.61
C ILE A 234 14.50 3.25 -17.46
N LYS A 235 13.66 3.15 -18.50
CA LYS A 235 13.15 4.27 -19.30
C LYS A 235 11.70 4.59 -18.99
N ALA A 236 10.96 3.61 -18.47
CA ALA A 236 9.59 3.79 -18.00
C ALA A 236 9.53 4.86 -16.91
N GLY A 237 8.46 5.64 -16.89
CA GLY A 237 8.21 6.56 -15.79
C GLY A 237 8.06 5.81 -14.46
N VAL A 238 8.53 6.42 -13.37
CA VAL A 238 8.41 5.86 -12.03
C VAL A 238 7.78 6.88 -11.09
N THR A 239 6.63 6.53 -10.54
CA THR A 239 5.89 7.37 -9.60
C THR A 239 5.63 6.63 -8.30
N THR A 240 5.65 7.34 -7.17
CA THR A 240 5.32 6.79 -5.84
C THR A 240 4.20 7.62 -5.21
N ILE A 241 3.19 6.92 -4.68
CA ILE A 241 2.08 7.53 -3.92
C ILE A 241 2.05 6.86 -2.54
N SER A 242 2.47 7.59 -1.51
CA SER A 242 2.60 7.06 -0.14
C SER A 242 1.24 6.88 0.54
N GLY A 243 0.24 7.65 0.15
CA GLY A 243 -1.09 7.66 0.76
C GLY A 243 -1.90 6.36 0.64
N TYR A 244 -1.42 5.39 -0.13
CA TYR A 244 -2.00 4.04 -0.22
C TYR A 244 -1.28 3.01 0.65
N SER A 245 -0.39 3.40 1.55
CA SER A 245 0.27 2.43 2.42
C SER A 245 -0.72 1.73 3.37
N ALA A 246 -0.47 0.44 3.62
CA ALA A 246 -1.22 -0.33 4.61
C ALA A 246 -0.91 0.08 6.05
N HIS A 247 0.25 0.70 6.27
CA HIS A 247 0.73 1.10 7.59
C HIS A 247 0.31 2.52 7.92
N ALA A 248 0.02 2.76 9.18
CA ALA A 248 -0.22 4.11 9.69
C ALA A 248 1.03 4.99 9.54
N ASP A 249 0.83 6.26 9.25
CA ASP A 249 1.87 7.27 9.30
C ASP A 249 2.17 7.72 10.74
N GLN A 250 3.13 8.63 10.92
CA GLN A 250 3.50 9.12 12.24
C GLN A 250 2.29 9.69 13.00
N ALA A 251 1.42 10.46 12.33
CA ALA A 251 0.23 11.04 12.96
C ALA A 251 -0.77 9.97 13.39
N GLY A 252 -0.97 8.93 12.58
CA GLY A 252 -1.82 7.78 12.91
C GLY A 252 -1.28 7.00 14.10
N LEU A 253 0.04 6.73 14.14
CA LEU A 253 0.71 6.03 15.24
C LEU A 253 0.61 6.82 16.56
N LEU A 254 0.85 8.13 16.53
CA LEU A 254 0.67 9.02 17.69
C LEU A 254 -0.80 9.09 18.11
N GLY A 255 -1.72 9.20 17.16
CA GLY A 255 -3.15 9.21 17.37
C GLY A 255 -3.65 7.96 18.07
N PHE A 256 -3.14 6.79 17.69
CA PHE A 256 -3.47 5.51 18.33
C PHE A 256 -3.13 5.51 19.83
N VAL A 257 -1.95 6.02 20.20
CA VAL A 257 -1.55 6.13 21.61
C VAL A 257 -2.37 7.20 22.33
N LYS A 258 -2.59 8.37 21.70
CA LYS A 258 -3.35 9.49 22.27
C LYS A 258 -4.81 9.12 22.59
N GLN A 259 -5.43 8.27 21.77
CA GLN A 259 -6.81 7.84 21.96
C GLN A 259 -7.00 6.81 23.08
N MET A 260 -5.92 6.24 23.62
CA MET A 260 -6.03 5.35 24.77
C MET A 260 -6.48 6.12 26.02
N ARG A 261 -7.50 5.63 26.69
CA ARG A 261 -7.97 6.21 27.97
C ARG A 261 -6.90 6.13 29.06
N HIS A 262 -6.17 5.00 29.10
CA HIS A 262 -5.05 4.77 30.00
C HIS A 262 -3.82 4.40 29.16
N TRP A 263 -2.85 5.33 29.13
CA TRP A 263 -1.64 5.16 28.35
C TRP A 263 -0.75 4.05 28.90
N PRO A 264 0.02 3.36 28.03
CA PRO A 264 0.96 2.35 28.47
C PRO A 264 2.11 3.01 29.28
N ARG A 265 2.69 2.24 30.20
CA ARG A 265 3.91 2.65 30.90
C ARG A 265 5.14 2.54 30.00
N SER A 266 5.14 1.58 29.08
CA SER A 266 6.21 1.39 28.11
C SER A 266 5.65 1.07 26.73
N ILE A 267 6.36 1.60 25.69
CA ILE A 267 6.14 1.27 24.29
C ILE A 267 7.45 0.66 23.76
N HIS A 268 7.33 -0.50 23.12
CA HIS A 268 8.40 -1.15 22.39
C HIS A 268 8.16 -0.95 20.90
N LEU A 269 9.05 -0.22 20.22
CA LEU A 269 8.94 0.03 18.79
C LEU A 269 9.55 -1.14 18.02
N VAL A 270 8.77 -1.67 17.07
CA VAL A 270 9.15 -2.78 16.20
C VAL A 270 8.80 -2.45 14.77
N HIS A 271 9.22 -3.27 13.81
CA HIS A 271 8.79 -3.20 12.41
C HIS A 271 8.92 -1.79 11.81
N GLY A 272 10.08 -1.48 11.29
CA GLY A 272 10.44 -0.18 10.68
C GLY A 272 11.94 0.02 10.63
N ASP A 273 12.41 0.89 9.75
CA ASP A 273 13.82 1.25 9.64
C ASP A 273 14.32 1.94 10.90
N ALA A 274 15.62 1.89 11.15
CA ALA A 274 16.23 2.48 12.35
C ALA A 274 15.93 3.99 12.48
N GLU A 275 15.87 4.70 11.35
CA GLU A 275 15.52 6.12 11.31
C GLU A 275 14.06 6.35 11.72
N ALA A 276 13.11 5.59 11.14
CA ALA A 276 11.70 5.69 11.47
C ALA A 276 11.43 5.39 12.94
N ARG A 277 12.07 4.35 13.50
CA ARG A 277 11.98 4.02 14.92
C ARG A 277 12.48 5.14 15.82
N ARG A 278 13.64 5.74 15.49
CA ARG A 278 14.18 6.87 16.25
C ARG A 278 13.28 8.11 16.21
N ALA A 279 12.78 8.45 15.04
CA ALA A 279 11.88 9.59 14.86
C ALA A 279 10.57 9.40 15.65
N LEU A 280 9.96 8.22 15.57
CA LEU A 280 8.73 7.91 16.30
C LEU A 280 8.97 7.91 17.83
N LYS A 281 10.11 7.42 18.31
CA LYS A 281 10.47 7.50 19.73
C LYS A 281 10.43 8.94 20.23
N VAL A 282 11.14 9.84 19.55
CA VAL A 282 11.20 11.27 19.91
C VAL A 282 9.80 11.89 19.89
N ALA A 283 9.00 11.57 18.88
CA ALA A 283 7.63 12.09 18.76
C ALA A 283 6.71 11.60 19.88
N LEU A 284 6.80 10.32 20.28
CA LEU A 284 6.04 9.74 21.39
C LEU A 284 6.46 10.31 22.75
N GLU A 285 7.75 10.48 22.99
CA GLU A 285 8.27 11.09 24.23
C GLU A 285 7.85 12.56 24.34
N SER A 286 7.90 13.31 23.23
CA SER A 286 7.37 14.69 23.17
C SER A 286 5.87 14.74 23.41
N LEU A 287 5.11 13.83 22.82
CA LEU A 287 3.67 13.72 23.04
C LEU A 287 3.35 13.44 24.50
N ALA A 288 4.08 12.53 25.14
CA ALA A 288 3.92 12.18 26.55
C ALA A 288 4.21 13.39 27.48
N ALA A 289 5.31 14.10 27.22
CA ALA A 289 5.67 15.31 27.97
C ALA A 289 4.56 16.38 27.89
N LYS A 290 4.02 16.66 26.69
CA LYS A 290 2.92 17.60 26.48
C LYS A 290 1.66 17.23 27.24
N HIS A 291 1.42 15.96 27.52
CA HIS A 291 0.25 15.47 28.24
C HIS A 291 0.54 15.13 29.72
N GLY A 292 1.73 15.44 30.24
CA GLY A 292 2.13 15.14 31.60
C GLY A 292 2.12 13.64 31.93
N LYS A 293 2.43 12.78 30.94
CA LYS A 293 2.44 11.33 31.09
C LYS A 293 3.85 10.78 31.20
N ALA A 294 4.09 9.89 32.16
CA ALA A 294 5.31 9.12 32.23
C ALA A 294 5.24 7.96 31.21
N LEU A 295 6.08 8.00 30.18
CA LEU A 295 6.12 7.00 29.11
C LEU A 295 7.58 6.63 28.84
N LYS A 296 7.89 5.33 28.89
CA LYS A 296 9.20 4.79 28.46
C LYS A 296 9.08 4.23 27.04
N VAL A 297 9.85 4.77 26.09
CA VAL A 297 9.89 4.25 24.71
C VAL A 297 11.21 3.54 24.47
N THR A 298 11.18 2.28 24.06
CA THR A 298 12.35 1.45 23.82
C THR A 298 12.45 1.04 22.36
N LEU A 299 13.65 1.02 21.85
CA LEU A 299 14.00 0.45 20.54
C LEU A 299 14.52 -0.98 20.76
N PRO A 300 14.35 -1.89 19.78
CA PRO A 300 15.00 -3.19 19.86
C PRO A 300 16.51 -2.98 19.94
N VAL A 301 17.17 -3.76 20.78
CA VAL A 301 18.62 -3.83 20.78
C VAL A 301 19.02 -4.43 19.43
N ASN A 302 19.84 -3.74 18.66
CA ASN A 302 20.39 -4.31 17.42
C ASN A 302 21.11 -5.61 17.80
N GLN A 303 20.55 -6.74 17.46
CA GLN A 303 21.36 -7.94 17.30
C GLN A 303 22.23 -7.68 16.07
N PRO A 304 23.55 -7.87 16.13
CA PRO A 304 24.39 -7.82 14.93
C PRO A 304 23.83 -8.83 13.93
N GLU A 305 23.70 -8.39 12.67
CA GLU A 305 23.35 -9.24 11.53
C GLU A 305 24.39 -10.34 11.31
#